data_6baf68a2ef0605525dcae63f92b12015
#
_entry.id   6baf68a2ef0605525dcae63f92b12015
#
_cell.length_a   1.000
_cell.length_b   1.000
_cell.length_c   1.000
_cell.angle_alpha   90.00
_cell.angle_beta   90.00
_cell.angle_gamma   90.00
#
_symmetry.space_group_name_H-M   'P 1'
#
loop_
_entity.id
_entity.type
_entity.pdbx_description
1 polymer ?
#
loop_
_entity_poly.entity_id
_entity_poly.type
_entity_poly.pdbx_seq_one_letter_code
_entity_poly.pdbx_strand_id
1 'polypeptide(L)'
;ACLRWQDVTNKDGSVKDEIRLLPDMTKGRHARTVFVSSKLKTELESYIANAKCVERSYPFFATQKSIKQGFSANSLTQTLALLYRGAGLEGASSHSGRRSFLTNLANKGTSIHLLKTLAGHRSIQTTATYLYSSPSQLRAVVELA
;
A
#
# COMPACT_ATOMS: atom_id res chain seq x y z
N ALA A 1 7.92 4.66 -4.31
CA ALA A 1 9.13 5.47 -4.51
C ALA A 1 8.82 6.88 -5.01
N CYS A 2 7.82 7.07 -5.89
CA CYS A 2 7.57 8.35 -6.57
C CYS A 2 6.69 9.35 -5.79
N LEU A 3 6.13 8.98 -4.63
CA LEU A 3 5.26 9.86 -3.85
C LEU A 3 6.01 11.09 -3.35
N ARG A 4 5.36 12.26 -3.46
CA ARG A 4 5.82 13.54 -2.95
C ARG A 4 4.93 13.97 -1.77
N TRP A 5 5.38 14.94 -1.00
CA TRP A 5 4.58 15.49 0.11
C TRP A 5 3.20 15.96 -0.34
N GLN A 6 3.13 16.68 -1.47
CA GLN A 6 1.88 17.17 -2.04
C GLN A 6 0.89 16.08 -2.47
N ASP A 7 1.36 14.85 -2.69
CA ASP A 7 0.49 13.71 -3.06
C ASP A 7 -0.21 13.15 -1.84
N VAL A 8 0.44 13.20 -0.68
CA VAL A 8 -0.02 12.60 0.59
C VAL A 8 -0.70 13.60 1.50
N THR A 9 -0.29 14.89 1.46
CA THR A 9 -0.78 15.92 2.38
C THR A 9 -1.63 16.97 1.68
N ASN A 10 -2.58 17.53 2.41
CA ASN A 10 -3.34 18.72 2.06
C ASN A 10 -2.45 19.98 2.20
N LYS A 11 -2.98 21.15 1.84
CA LYS A 11 -2.26 22.43 1.97
C LYS A 11 -2.00 22.81 3.43
N ASP A 12 -2.86 22.41 4.34
CA ASP A 12 -2.77 22.61 5.79
C ASP A 12 -1.83 21.62 6.50
N GLY A 13 -1.23 20.67 5.75
CA GLY A 13 -0.32 19.66 6.28
C GLY A 13 -1.01 18.37 6.75
N SER A 14 -2.34 18.34 6.82
CA SER A 14 -3.08 17.13 7.18
C SER A 14 -2.93 16.02 6.12
N VAL A 15 -3.07 14.75 6.54
CA VAL A 15 -3.02 13.60 5.64
C VAL A 15 -4.32 13.53 4.83
N LYS A 16 -4.21 13.30 3.54
CA LYS A 16 -5.36 13.08 2.65
C LYS A 16 -6.04 11.74 2.94
N ASP A 17 -7.36 11.70 2.81
CA ASP A 17 -8.13 10.46 2.89
C ASP A 17 -7.96 9.58 1.62
N GLU A 18 -7.57 10.20 0.51
CA GLU A 18 -7.34 9.55 -0.77
C GLU A 18 -6.05 10.06 -1.42
N ILE A 19 -5.22 9.13 -1.87
CA ILE A 19 -3.97 9.42 -2.61
C ILE A 19 -4.17 9.02 -4.06
N ARG A 20 -4.14 9.99 -4.96
CA ARG A 20 -4.24 9.74 -6.39
C ARG A 20 -2.86 9.44 -6.97
N LEU A 21 -2.70 8.22 -7.48
CA LEU A 21 -1.50 7.82 -8.21
C LEU A 21 -1.71 8.12 -9.70
N LEU A 22 -0.83 8.93 -10.26
CA LEU A 22 -0.84 9.26 -11.68
C LEU A 22 -0.25 8.13 -12.53
N PRO A 23 -0.49 8.10 -13.86
CA PRO A 23 0.00 7.03 -14.73
C PRO A 23 1.52 6.81 -14.68
N ASP A 24 2.31 7.87 -14.57
CA ASP A 24 3.76 7.85 -14.46
C ASP A 24 4.25 7.28 -13.13
N MET A 25 3.42 7.31 -12.08
CA MET A 25 3.72 6.73 -10.76
C MET A 25 3.43 5.23 -10.69
N THR A 26 2.82 4.64 -11.70
CA THR A 26 2.37 3.24 -11.69
C THR A 26 3.04 2.43 -12.80
N LYS A 27 3.45 1.19 -12.49
CA LYS A 27 4.07 0.28 -13.47
C LYS A 27 3.20 0.03 -14.71
N GLY A 28 1.89 0.05 -14.53
CA GLY A 28 0.90 -0.19 -15.59
C GLY A 28 0.48 1.07 -16.35
N ARG A 29 1.04 2.24 -16.04
CA ARG A 29 0.65 3.55 -16.60
C ARG A 29 -0.85 3.84 -16.55
N HIS A 30 -1.52 3.43 -15.47
CA HIS A 30 -2.93 3.74 -15.20
C HIS A 30 -3.04 4.53 -13.91
N ALA A 31 -3.80 5.62 -13.96
CA ALA A 31 -4.16 6.34 -12.75
C ALA A 31 -5.02 5.46 -11.86
N ARG A 32 -4.82 5.57 -10.54
CA ARG A 32 -5.67 4.93 -9.54
C ARG A 32 -5.68 5.73 -8.25
N THR A 33 -6.75 5.58 -7.49
CA THR A 33 -6.87 6.13 -6.15
C THR A 33 -6.55 5.05 -5.12
N VAL A 34 -5.79 5.43 -4.10
CA VAL A 34 -5.53 4.62 -2.90
C VAL A 34 -6.27 5.28 -1.75
N PHE A 35 -7.16 4.53 -1.09
CA PHE A 35 -7.87 4.98 0.09
C PHE A 35 -7.01 4.81 1.32
N VAL A 36 -6.97 5.84 2.17
CA VAL A 36 -6.19 5.86 3.40
C VAL A 36 -7.10 5.47 4.56
N SER A 37 -6.84 4.31 5.18
CA SER A 37 -7.58 3.89 6.36
C SER A 37 -7.20 4.74 7.58
N SER A 38 -8.09 4.81 8.59
CA SER A 38 -7.81 5.56 9.83
C SER A 38 -6.48 5.14 10.48
N LYS A 39 -6.20 3.83 10.52
CA LYS A 39 -4.93 3.33 11.03
C LYS A 39 -3.73 3.84 10.23
N LEU A 40 -3.79 3.78 8.89
CA LEU A 40 -2.72 4.29 8.03
C LEU A 40 -2.57 5.81 8.18
N LYS A 41 -3.68 6.54 8.35
CA LYS A 41 -3.67 7.99 8.56
C LYS A 41 -2.90 8.35 9.82
N THR A 42 -3.18 7.69 10.94
CA THR A 42 -2.44 7.88 12.21
C THR A 42 -0.94 7.62 12.05
N GLU A 43 -0.56 6.54 11.36
CA GLU A 43 0.86 6.23 11.11
C GLU A 43 1.54 7.29 10.23
N LEU A 44 0.84 7.77 9.19
CA LEU A 44 1.35 8.84 8.33
C LEU A 44 1.46 10.18 9.08
N GLU A 45 0.51 10.51 9.93
CA GLU A 45 0.55 11.70 10.79
C GLU A 45 1.73 11.65 11.76
N SER A 46 1.96 10.50 12.39
CA SER A 46 3.13 10.28 13.25
C SER A 46 4.45 10.43 12.46
N TYR A 47 4.50 9.88 11.25
CA TYR A 47 5.67 10.05 10.39
C TYR A 47 5.89 11.53 10.03
N ILE A 48 4.83 12.24 9.65
CA ILE A 48 4.86 13.67 9.29
C ILE A 48 5.35 14.53 10.45
N ALA A 49 4.89 14.25 11.68
CA ALA A 49 5.30 14.97 12.87
C ALA A 49 6.81 14.88 13.15
N ASN A 50 7.43 13.75 12.77
CA ASN A 50 8.85 13.50 12.95
C ASN A 50 9.72 13.82 11.73
N ALA A 51 9.10 13.99 10.57
CA ALA A 51 9.80 14.26 9.32
C ALA A 51 9.88 15.77 9.05
N LYS A 52 11.02 16.21 8.50
CA LYS A 52 11.19 17.62 8.10
C LYS A 52 10.70 17.80 6.66
N CYS A 53 9.47 18.28 6.49
CA CYS A 53 8.99 18.75 5.20
C CYS A 53 9.52 20.17 4.96
N VAL A 54 10.43 20.32 4.01
CA VAL A 54 10.97 21.63 3.61
C VAL A 54 10.18 22.18 2.42
N GLU A 55 9.79 21.30 1.49
CA GLU A 55 9.07 21.68 0.28
C GLU A 55 8.12 20.55 -0.16
N ARG A 56 6.91 20.93 -0.55
CA ARG A 56 5.86 20.00 -0.94
C ARG A 56 6.16 19.16 -2.19
N SER A 57 7.08 19.65 -3.04
CA SER A 57 7.56 18.93 -4.24
C SER A 57 8.59 17.85 -3.93
N TYR A 58 9.14 17.81 -2.70
CA TYR A 58 10.13 16.82 -2.30
C TYR A 58 9.52 15.43 -2.13
N PRO A 59 10.36 14.37 -2.26
CA PRO A 59 9.92 13.00 -2.01
C PRO A 59 9.33 12.83 -0.61
N PHE A 60 8.19 12.15 -0.51
CA PHE A 60 7.58 11.85 0.79
C PHE A 60 8.47 10.90 1.62
N PHE A 61 9.04 9.89 0.98
CA PHE A 61 10.06 9.02 1.58
C PHE A 61 11.42 9.38 0.99
N ALA A 62 12.13 10.25 1.68
CA ALA A 62 13.47 10.66 1.32
C ALA A 62 14.53 9.63 1.77
N THR A 63 15.65 9.58 1.07
CA THR A 63 16.81 8.79 1.49
C THR A 63 17.57 9.49 2.61
N GLN A 64 18.35 8.72 3.38
CA GLN A 64 19.23 9.29 4.42
C GLN A 64 20.28 10.25 3.86
N LYS A 65 20.63 10.11 2.57
CA LYS A 65 21.65 10.95 1.91
C LYS A 65 21.18 12.37 1.62
N SER A 66 19.89 12.53 1.30
CA SER A 66 19.33 13.84 0.95
C SER A 66 17.81 13.84 1.03
N ILE A 67 17.24 14.88 1.63
CA ILE A 67 15.78 15.11 1.66
C ILE A 67 15.19 15.38 0.27
N LYS A 68 16.03 15.77 -0.71
CA LYS A 68 15.63 16.00 -2.10
C LYS A 68 15.61 14.71 -2.94
N GLN A 69 16.17 13.63 -2.41
CA GLN A 69 16.31 12.37 -3.14
C GLN A 69 15.40 11.29 -2.55
N GLY A 70 14.45 10.82 -3.35
CA GLY A 70 13.62 9.65 -3.03
C GLY A 70 14.33 8.33 -3.29
N PHE A 71 13.77 7.26 -2.76
CA PHE A 71 14.22 5.91 -3.06
C PHE A 71 13.99 5.56 -4.54
N SER A 72 14.94 4.88 -5.16
CA SER A 72 14.65 4.13 -6.39
C SER A 72 13.79 2.91 -6.07
N ALA A 73 13.12 2.32 -7.06
CA ALA A 73 12.34 1.10 -6.85
C ALA A 73 13.20 -0.04 -6.29
N ASN A 74 14.45 -0.16 -6.77
CA ASN A 74 15.38 -1.18 -6.31
C ASN A 74 15.83 -0.92 -4.86
N SER A 75 16.26 0.29 -4.52
CA SER A 75 16.69 0.62 -3.17
C SER A 75 15.55 0.48 -2.14
N LEU A 76 14.31 0.85 -2.52
CA LEU A 76 13.15 0.63 -1.66
C LEU A 76 12.87 -0.86 -1.43
N THR A 77 13.00 -1.70 -2.48
CA THR A 77 12.85 -3.15 -2.35
C THR A 77 13.88 -3.74 -1.39
N GLN A 78 15.14 -3.31 -1.50
CA GLN A 78 16.21 -3.74 -0.60
C GLN A 78 15.97 -3.29 0.85
N THR A 79 15.55 -2.03 1.04
CA THR A 79 15.21 -1.51 2.37
C THR A 79 14.09 -2.30 3.01
N LEU A 80 13.02 -2.59 2.27
CA LEU A 80 11.91 -3.41 2.78
C LEU A 80 12.35 -4.82 3.14
N ALA A 81 13.22 -5.45 2.33
CA ALA A 81 13.77 -6.78 2.62
C ALA A 81 14.60 -6.77 3.92
N LEU A 82 15.40 -5.73 4.15
CA LEU A 82 16.16 -5.56 5.40
C LEU A 82 15.23 -5.37 6.61
N LEU A 83 14.18 -4.55 6.49
CA LEU A 83 13.20 -4.34 7.55
C LEU A 83 12.46 -5.64 7.90
N TYR A 84 12.02 -6.42 6.91
CA TYR A 84 11.38 -7.70 7.16
C TYR A 84 12.32 -8.70 7.84
N ARG A 85 13.58 -8.78 7.40
CA ARG A 85 14.58 -9.63 8.03
C ARG A 85 14.84 -9.20 9.48
N GLY A 86 15.00 -7.91 9.73
CA GLY A 86 15.18 -7.37 11.10
C GLY A 86 13.97 -7.64 12.01
N ALA A 87 12.76 -7.82 11.45
CA ALA A 87 11.56 -8.22 12.15
C ALA A 87 11.40 -9.76 12.28
N GLY A 88 12.40 -10.55 11.88
CA GLY A 88 12.34 -12.02 11.92
C GLY A 88 11.43 -12.64 10.83
N LEU A 89 11.00 -11.87 9.84
CA LEU A 89 10.14 -12.34 8.75
C LEU A 89 10.99 -12.77 7.56
N GLU A 90 11.62 -13.95 7.68
CA GLU A 90 12.42 -14.52 6.61
C GLU A 90 11.57 -14.86 5.38
N GLY A 91 12.15 -14.66 4.18
CA GLY A 91 11.46 -14.88 2.91
C GLY A 91 10.42 -13.81 2.53
N ALA A 92 10.16 -12.82 3.39
CA ALA A 92 9.29 -11.71 3.04
C ALA A 92 9.96 -10.77 2.01
N SER A 93 9.14 -10.23 1.12
CA SER A 93 9.56 -9.35 0.04
C SER A 93 8.75 -8.05 0.01
N SER A 94 9.10 -7.12 -0.88
CA SER A 94 8.33 -5.89 -1.10
C SER A 94 6.85 -6.12 -1.46
N HIS A 95 6.50 -7.33 -1.92
CA HIS A 95 5.12 -7.71 -2.23
C HIS A 95 4.38 -8.37 -1.05
N SER A 96 5.06 -8.76 0.02
CA SER A 96 4.48 -9.51 1.13
C SER A 96 3.38 -8.73 1.85
N GLY A 97 3.61 -7.46 2.16
CA GLY A 97 2.58 -6.61 2.78
C GLY A 97 1.32 -6.47 1.92
N ARG A 98 1.49 -6.33 0.60
CA ARG A 98 0.36 -6.29 -0.34
C ARG A 98 -0.40 -7.61 -0.37
N ARG A 99 0.30 -8.74 -0.39
CA ARG A 99 -0.32 -10.06 -0.36
C ARG A 99 -1.12 -10.26 0.93
N SER A 100 -0.51 -9.99 2.08
CA SER A 100 -1.18 -10.10 3.38
C SER A 100 -2.42 -9.21 3.45
N PHE A 101 -2.35 -7.96 2.98
CA PHE A 101 -3.49 -7.04 2.94
C PHE A 101 -4.65 -7.62 2.13
N LEU A 102 -4.40 -8.08 0.90
CA LEU A 102 -5.44 -8.65 0.03
C LEU A 102 -6.02 -9.95 0.57
N THR A 103 -5.16 -10.84 1.08
CA THR A 103 -5.61 -12.11 1.69
C THR A 103 -6.46 -11.86 2.94
N ASN A 104 -6.07 -10.91 3.80
CA ASN A 104 -6.84 -10.57 4.99
C ASN A 104 -8.22 -9.99 4.64
N LEU A 105 -8.31 -9.16 3.60
CA LEU A 105 -9.61 -8.66 3.13
C LEU A 105 -10.45 -9.76 2.49
N ALA A 106 -9.84 -10.65 1.72
CA ALA A 106 -10.51 -11.82 1.15
C ALA A 106 -11.11 -12.70 2.23
N ASN A 107 -10.33 -13.00 3.28
CA ASN A 107 -10.77 -13.83 4.42
C ASN A 107 -11.90 -13.16 5.23
N LYS A 108 -12.06 -11.84 5.14
CA LYS A 108 -13.19 -11.09 5.73
C LYS A 108 -14.43 -11.04 4.83
N GLY A 109 -14.45 -11.78 3.73
CA GLY A 109 -15.58 -11.84 2.83
C GLY A 109 -15.69 -10.67 1.84
N THR A 110 -14.63 -9.87 1.65
CA THR A 110 -14.64 -8.80 0.66
C THR A 110 -14.79 -9.38 -0.75
N SER A 111 -15.71 -8.83 -1.54
CA SER A 111 -15.95 -9.31 -2.90
C SER A 111 -14.71 -9.20 -3.79
N ILE A 112 -14.54 -10.14 -4.70
CA ILE A 112 -13.39 -10.18 -5.62
C ILE A 112 -13.29 -8.92 -6.48
N HIS A 113 -14.41 -8.28 -6.81
CA HIS A 113 -14.44 -7.03 -7.58
C HIS A 113 -13.84 -5.87 -6.79
N LEU A 114 -14.18 -5.74 -5.50
CA LEU A 114 -13.61 -4.74 -4.61
C LEU A 114 -12.11 -4.98 -4.40
N LEU A 115 -11.71 -6.24 -4.17
CA LEU A 115 -10.30 -6.62 -4.05
C LEU A 115 -9.50 -6.28 -5.33
N LYS A 116 -10.05 -6.58 -6.51
CA LYS A 116 -9.45 -6.22 -7.80
C LYS A 116 -9.23 -4.71 -7.91
N THR A 117 -10.24 -3.92 -7.56
CA THR A 117 -10.19 -2.45 -7.62
C THR A 117 -9.15 -1.90 -6.64
N LEU A 118 -9.19 -2.32 -5.38
CA LEU A 118 -8.21 -1.93 -4.36
C LEU A 118 -6.78 -2.31 -4.75
N ALA A 119 -6.62 -3.50 -5.31
CA ALA A 119 -5.33 -3.96 -5.80
C ALA A 119 -4.89 -3.24 -7.08
N GLY A 120 -5.79 -2.69 -7.87
CA GLY A 120 -5.50 -2.17 -9.19
C GLY A 120 -5.07 -3.26 -10.18
N HIS A 121 -5.63 -4.47 -10.05
CA HIS A 121 -5.37 -5.56 -10.98
C HIS A 121 -6.21 -5.39 -12.25
N ARG A 122 -5.60 -5.60 -13.40
CA ARG A 122 -6.32 -5.60 -14.70
C ARG A 122 -7.20 -6.83 -14.85
N SER A 123 -6.68 -7.99 -14.45
CA SER A 123 -7.38 -9.27 -14.54
C SER A 123 -7.91 -9.71 -13.18
N ILE A 124 -9.13 -10.26 -13.19
CA ILE A 124 -9.74 -10.85 -12.01
C ILE A 124 -9.01 -12.13 -11.60
N GLN A 125 -8.43 -12.88 -12.55
CA GLN A 125 -7.63 -14.07 -12.28
C GLN A 125 -6.45 -13.76 -11.36
N THR A 126 -5.78 -12.60 -11.55
CA THR A 126 -4.71 -12.16 -10.65
C THR A 126 -5.21 -11.93 -9.23
N THR A 127 -6.47 -11.50 -9.06
CA THR A 127 -7.06 -11.32 -7.73
C THR A 127 -7.50 -12.65 -7.14
N ALA A 128 -7.99 -13.57 -7.96
CA ALA A 128 -8.43 -14.90 -7.52
C ALA A 128 -7.32 -15.70 -6.83
N THR A 129 -6.04 -15.43 -7.13
CA THR A 129 -4.91 -16.08 -6.44
C THR A 129 -4.83 -15.78 -4.94
N TYR A 130 -5.53 -14.74 -4.47
CA TYR A 130 -5.62 -14.37 -3.06
C TYR A 130 -6.84 -14.96 -2.35
N LEU A 131 -7.75 -15.62 -3.11
CA LEU A 131 -8.96 -16.21 -2.59
C LEU A 131 -8.68 -17.68 -2.28
N TYR A 132 -8.65 -18.00 -1.00
CA TYR A 132 -8.61 -19.38 -0.54
C TYR A 132 -9.91 -19.65 0.23
N SER A 133 -10.70 -20.60 -0.24
CA SER A 133 -11.92 -21.02 0.45
C SER A 133 -11.59 -22.19 1.36
N SER A 134 -11.61 -21.98 2.67
CA SER A 134 -11.51 -23.08 3.64
C SER A 134 -12.84 -23.82 3.74
N PRO A 135 -12.84 -25.11 4.12
CA PRO A 135 -14.09 -25.85 4.37
C PRO A 135 -15.01 -25.18 5.40
N SER A 136 -14.45 -24.50 6.40
CA SER A 136 -15.21 -23.74 7.38
C SER A 136 -15.90 -22.51 6.79
N GLN A 137 -15.25 -21.79 5.88
CA GLN A 137 -15.86 -20.67 5.16
C GLN A 137 -17.00 -21.15 4.25
N LEU A 138 -16.82 -22.28 3.57
CA LEU A 138 -17.87 -22.85 2.72
C LEU A 138 -19.11 -23.24 3.54
N ARG A 139 -18.92 -23.88 4.71
CA ARG A 139 -20.02 -24.19 5.64
C ARG A 139 -20.74 -22.94 6.10
N ALA A 140 -19.99 -21.91 6.55
CA ALA A 140 -20.60 -20.67 7.02
C ALA A 140 -21.44 -19.96 5.93
N VAL A 141 -21.03 -20.04 4.65
CA VAL A 141 -21.82 -19.46 3.56
C VAL A 141 -23.10 -20.24 3.29
N VAL A 142 -23.06 -21.57 3.39
CA VAL A 142 -24.27 -22.42 3.20
C VAL A 142 -25.30 -22.16 4.29
N GLU A 143 -24.88 -21.86 5.53
CA GLU A 143 -25.79 -21.49 6.63
C GLU A 143 -26.50 -20.14 6.44
N LEU A 144 -26.08 -19.33 5.47
CA LEU A 144 -26.71 -18.05 5.12
C LEU A 144 -27.81 -18.19 4.06
N ALA A 145 -27.99 -19.37 3.46
CA ALA A 145 -28.98 -19.64 2.41
C ALA A 145 -30.29 -20.14 2.98
#